data_6ea16c7e5686c9a873903077016e57be
#
_entry.id   6ea16c7e5686c9a873903077016e57be
#
_cell.length_a   1.000
_cell.length_b   1.000
_cell.length_c   1.000
_cell.angle_alpha   90.00
_cell.angle_beta   90.00
_cell.angle_gamma   90.00
#
_symmetry.space_group_name_H-M   'P 1'
#
loop_
_entity.id
_entity.type
_entity.pdbx_description
1 polymer ?
#
loop_
_entity_poly.entity_id
_entity_poly.type
_entity_poly.pdbx_seq_one_letter_code
_entity_poly.pdbx_strand_id
1 'polypeptide(L)'
;MTIVATKRRTRLAPEERRSLILDHAADMIAREGIAELSMEAIGRAAGVSKSLVYNYFPNLQMLLSELLERELKRLRRLQSEAVNGAETFEGMVRATTHVYLTYIEERGLIIERLQQEPSISDFHDPTEYGRDTAVEYLAAIIERHFDLPPDVARAATDISFGLPASAGAYLLRTGMDRQQLEDITVSMILGSVTSLKTDFAARRKPLWDGRPAG
;
A
#
# COMPACT_ATOMS: atom_id res chain seq x y z
N MET A 1 -6.10 -22.55 52.57
CA MET A 1 -5.11 -23.00 51.53
C MET A 1 -5.74 -22.70 50.16
N THR A 2 -5.38 -21.58 49.59
CA THR A 2 -5.95 -21.14 48.29
C THR A 2 -5.02 -21.64 47.22
N ILE A 3 -5.48 -22.58 46.39
CA ILE A 3 -4.72 -23.14 45.26
C ILE A 3 -4.78 -22.10 44.14
N VAL A 4 -3.70 -21.37 43.91
CA VAL A 4 -3.51 -20.51 42.74
C VAL A 4 -3.33 -21.43 41.54
N ALA A 5 -4.37 -21.49 40.70
CA ALA A 5 -4.36 -22.20 39.42
C ALA A 5 -3.34 -21.54 38.51
N THR A 6 -2.18 -22.12 38.28
CA THR A 6 -1.18 -21.71 37.32
C THR A 6 -1.79 -21.86 35.91
N LYS A 7 -2.13 -20.73 35.30
CA LYS A 7 -2.64 -20.67 33.91
C LYS A 7 -1.62 -21.31 32.97
N ARG A 8 -1.89 -22.52 32.51
CA ARG A 8 -1.04 -23.27 31.59
C ARG A 8 -0.86 -22.42 30.33
N ARG A 9 0.35 -21.89 30.12
CA ARG A 9 0.70 -21.15 28.88
C ARG A 9 0.48 -22.12 27.72
N THR A 10 -0.58 -21.89 26.94
CA THR A 10 -0.84 -22.64 25.70
C THR A 10 0.36 -22.41 24.78
N ARG A 11 1.00 -23.48 24.36
CA ARG A 11 2.17 -23.41 23.50
C ARG A 11 1.69 -23.05 22.09
N LEU A 12 1.88 -21.80 21.68
CA LEU A 12 1.54 -21.35 20.32
C LEU A 12 2.20 -22.25 19.27
N ALA A 13 1.49 -22.51 18.17
CA ALA A 13 2.07 -23.17 17.01
C ALA A 13 3.23 -22.33 16.43
N PRO A 14 4.20 -22.95 15.73
CA PRO A 14 5.33 -22.23 15.16
C PRO A 14 4.94 -21.04 14.30
N GLU A 15 3.95 -21.19 13.43
CA GLU A 15 3.42 -20.12 12.55
C GLU A 15 2.76 -18.98 13.35
N GLU A 16 1.98 -19.30 14.37
CA GLU A 16 1.39 -18.30 15.26
C GLU A 16 2.46 -17.48 15.98
N ARG A 17 3.56 -18.14 16.37
CA ARG A 17 4.67 -17.45 17.03
C ARG A 17 5.47 -16.60 16.08
N ARG A 18 5.67 -17.06 14.84
CA ARG A 18 6.28 -16.27 13.77
C ARG A 18 5.45 -15.02 13.50
N SER A 19 4.13 -15.16 13.35
CA SER A 19 3.21 -14.04 13.18
C SER A 19 3.26 -13.06 14.35
N LEU A 20 3.26 -13.55 15.59
CA LEU A 20 3.35 -12.72 16.79
C LEU A 20 4.62 -11.85 16.80
N ILE A 21 5.77 -12.41 16.43
CA ILE A 21 7.03 -11.64 16.34
C ILE A 21 6.92 -10.54 15.29
N LEU A 22 6.38 -10.86 14.11
CA LEU A 22 6.16 -9.87 13.04
C LEU A 22 5.15 -8.79 13.44
N ASP A 23 4.09 -9.14 14.17
CA ASP A 23 3.10 -8.17 14.64
C ASP A 23 3.71 -7.16 15.60
N HIS A 24 4.51 -7.62 16.56
CA HIS A 24 5.22 -6.71 17.47
C HIS A 24 6.26 -5.85 16.75
N ALA A 25 6.97 -6.39 15.78
CA ALA A 25 7.88 -5.59 14.95
C ALA A 25 7.12 -4.50 14.17
N ALA A 26 5.98 -4.85 13.58
CA ALA A 26 5.11 -3.89 12.88
C ALA A 26 4.64 -2.77 13.80
N ASP A 27 4.15 -3.11 15.00
CA ASP A 27 3.69 -2.13 16.00
C ASP A 27 4.81 -1.19 16.46
N MET A 28 6.03 -1.70 16.61
CA MET A 28 7.20 -0.88 16.94
C MET A 28 7.55 0.08 15.80
N ILE A 29 7.59 -0.43 14.56
CA ILE A 29 7.86 0.41 13.38
C ILE A 29 6.80 1.50 13.23
N ALA A 30 5.53 1.17 13.42
CA ALA A 30 4.43 2.14 13.31
C ALA A 30 4.58 3.29 14.32
N ARG A 31 5.01 2.99 15.55
CA ARG A 31 5.13 4.00 16.63
C ARG A 31 6.46 4.73 16.64
N GLU A 32 7.56 4.02 16.50
CA GLU A 32 8.90 4.50 16.82
C GLU A 32 9.82 4.60 15.58
N GLY A 33 9.40 3.98 14.47
CA GLY A 33 10.24 3.86 13.26
C GLY A 33 11.19 2.68 13.33
N ILE A 34 12.10 2.57 12.34
CA ILE A 34 13.01 1.43 12.22
C ILE A 34 14.29 1.61 13.05
N ALA A 35 14.72 2.85 13.30
CA ALA A 35 16.03 3.15 13.90
C ALA A 35 16.26 2.46 15.27
N GLU A 36 15.22 2.33 16.09
CA GLU A 36 15.27 1.73 17.42
C GLU A 36 15.00 0.21 17.40
N LEU A 37 14.77 -0.37 16.21
CA LEU A 37 14.40 -1.77 16.09
C LEU A 37 15.60 -2.69 16.22
N SER A 38 15.50 -3.69 17.11
CA SER A 38 16.48 -4.74 17.25
C SER A 38 15.81 -6.08 17.57
N MET A 39 16.48 -7.19 17.23
CA MET A 39 15.99 -8.54 17.54
C MET A 39 15.69 -8.72 19.02
N GLU A 40 16.43 -8.04 19.88
CA GLU A 40 16.23 -8.07 21.33
C GLU A 40 15.02 -7.25 21.75
N ALA A 41 14.83 -6.05 21.20
CA ALA A 41 13.68 -5.22 21.48
C ALA A 41 12.38 -5.90 21.03
N ILE A 42 12.38 -6.50 19.83
CA ILE A 42 11.26 -7.28 19.31
C ILE A 42 10.96 -8.48 20.22
N GLY A 43 11.98 -9.22 20.65
CA GLY A 43 11.80 -10.34 21.57
C GLY A 43 11.18 -9.93 22.89
N ARG A 44 11.62 -8.82 23.48
CA ARG A 44 11.02 -8.25 24.70
C ARG A 44 9.56 -7.88 24.48
N ALA A 45 9.24 -7.18 23.38
CA ALA A 45 7.89 -6.77 23.04
C ALA A 45 6.96 -8.00 22.84
N ALA A 46 7.44 -9.01 22.14
CA ALA A 46 6.69 -10.25 21.89
C ALA A 46 6.63 -11.22 23.09
N GLY A 47 7.32 -10.91 24.20
CA GLY A 47 7.38 -11.78 25.37
C GLY A 47 8.12 -13.10 25.12
N VAL A 48 9.10 -13.10 24.21
CA VAL A 48 9.92 -14.26 23.87
C VAL A 48 11.41 -13.97 24.05
N SER A 49 12.23 -15.03 24.17
CA SER A 49 13.67 -14.84 24.29
C SER A 49 14.31 -14.39 22.98
N LYS A 50 15.43 -13.66 23.07
CA LYS A 50 16.25 -13.26 21.92
C LYS A 50 16.63 -14.46 21.06
N SER A 51 17.06 -15.58 21.67
CA SER A 51 17.40 -16.81 20.95
C SER A 51 16.22 -17.38 20.19
N LEU A 52 15.01 -17.25 20.72
CA LEU A 52 13.82 -17.71 20.02
C LEU A 52 13.52 -16.84 18.79
N VAL A 53 13.70 -15.52 18.85
CA VAL A 53 13.57 -14.66 17.68
C VAL A 53 14.57 -15.08 16.59
N TYR A 54 15.84 -15.32 16.95
CA TYR A 54 16.86 -15.79 16.00
C TYR A 54 16.56 -17.17 15.40
N ASN A 55 15.80 -18.02 16.07
CA ASN A 55 15.38 -19.32 15.51
C ASN A 55 14.36 -19.15 14.37
N TYR A 56 13.58 -18.07 14.36
CA TYR A 56 12.61 -17.76 13.29
C TYR A 56 13.18 -16.86 12.21
N PHE A 57 14.04 -15.93 12.59
CA PHE A 57 14.63 -14.91 11.70
C PHE A 57 16.13 -14.84 11.96
N PRO A 58 16.98 -15.31 11.05
CA PRO A 58 18.44 -15.34 11.22
C PRO A 58 19.05 -13.97 11.51
N ASN A 59 18.44 -12.90 11.00
CA ASN A 59 18.85 -11.52 11.21
C ASN A 59 17.66 -10.55 11.08
N LEU A 60 17.89 -9.29 11.45
CA LEU A 60 16.87 -8.25 11.38
C LEU A 60 16.40 -7.99 9.93
N GLN A 61 17.31 -7.99 8.97
CA GLN A 61 17.03 -7.78 7.56
C GLN A 61 16.01 -8.80 7.03
N MET A 62 16.19 -10.09 7.31
CA MET A 62 15.23 -11.13 6.90
C MET A 62 13.87 -10.95 7.58
N LEU A 63 13.84 -10.52 8.83
CA LEU A 63 12.60 -10.22 9.53
C LEU A 63 11.87 -9.04 8.86
N LEU A 64 12.59 -7.95 8.54
CA LEU A 64 12.02 -6.77 7.90
C LEU A 64 11.54 -7.08 6.47
N SER A 65 12.29 -7.87 5.70
CA SER A 65 11.88 -8.28 4.35
C SER A 65 10.59 -9.09 4.38
N GLU A 66 10.48 -10.06 5.29
CA GLU A 66 9.26 -10.85 5.43
C GLU A 66 8.08 -10.01 5.94
N LEU A 67 8.34 -9.06 6.83
CA LEU A 67 7.32 -8.11 7.28
C LEU A 67 6.81 -7.27 6.12
N LEU A 68 7.70 -6.73 5.30
CA LEU A 68 7.33 -5.96 4.10
C LEU A 68 6.47 -6.79 3.15
N GLU A 69 6.91 -8.00 2.82
CA GLU A 69 6.16 -8.91 1.96
C GLU A 69 4.75 -9.19 2.52
N ARG A 70 4.64 -9.45 3.82
CA ARG A 70 3.37 -9.70 4.51
C ARG A 70 2.42 -8.49 4.43
N GLU A 71 2.91 -7.30 4.74
CA GLU A 71 2.08 -6.08 4.73
C GLU A 71 1.64 -5.72 3.31
N LEU A 72 2.50 -5.86 2.32
CA LEU A 72 2.16 -5.66 0.91
C LEU A 72 1.13 -6.67 0.42
N LYS A 73 1.29 -7.96 0.77
CA LYS A 73 0.32 -9.01 0.41
C LYS A 73 -1.04 -8.73 1.04
N ARG A 74 -1.06 -8.25 2.29
CA ARG A 74 -2.29 -7.84 2.99
C ARG A 74 -2.99 -6.70 2.25
N LEU A 75 -2.25 -5.62 1.96
CA LEU A 75 -2.80 -4.45 1.28
C LEU A 75 -3.32 -4.80 -0.12
N ARG A 76 -2.54 -5.54 -0.91
CA ARG A 76 -2.96 -5.98 -2.25
C ARG A 76 -4.23 -6.82 -2.23
N ARG A 77 -4.35 -7.74 -1.27
CA ARG A 77 -5.56 -8.54 -1.12
C ARG A 77 -6.78 -7.65 -0.87
N LEU A 78 -6.69 -6.72 0.07
CA LEU A 78 -7.77 -5.78 0.39
C LEU A 78 -8.15 -4.90 -0.82
N GLN A 79 -7.16 -4.40 -1.56
CA GLN A 79 -7.39 -3.60 -2.77
C GLN A 79 -8.03 -4.44 -3.88
N SER A 80 -7.59 -5.68 -4.10
CA SER A 80 -8.17 -6.58 -5.09
C SER A 80 -9.63 -6.90 -4.78
N GLU A 81 -9.94 -7.18 -3.52
CA GLU A 81 -11.33 -7.40 -3.06
C GLU A 81 -12.19 -6.16 -3.31
N ALA A 82 -11.67 -4.96 -3.05
CA ALA A 82 -12.37 -3.70 -3.28
C ALA A 82 -12.62 -3.42 -4.77
N VAL A 83 -11.64 -3.69 -5.64
CA VAL A 83 -11.77 -3.54 -7.10
C VAL A 83 -12.83 -4.50 -7.65
N ASN A 84 -12.83 -5.76 -7.21
CA ASN A 84 -13.79 -6.76 -7.69
C ASN A 84 -15.25 -6.44 -7.31
N GLY A 85 -15.48 -5.64 -6.29
CA GLY A 85 -16.80 -5.17 -5.86
C GLY A 85 -17.27 -3.89 -6.56
N ALA A 86 -16.44 -3.24 -7.38
CA ALA A 86 -16.75 -1.97 -7.99
C ALA A 86 -17.39 -2.14 -9.39
N GLU A 87 -18.51 -1.48 -9.63
CA GLU A 87 -19.22 -1.52 -10.92
C GLU A 87 -18.82 -0.37 -11.87
N THR A 88 -18.20 0.68 -11.34
CA THR A 88 -17.80 1.87 -12.11
C THR A 88 -16.34 2.22 -11.85
N PHE A 89 -15.73 2.97 -12.79
CA PHE A 89 -14.36 3.47 -12.61
C PHE A 89 -14.25 4.36 -11.36
N GLU A 90 -15.20 5.26 -11.13
CA GLU A 90 -15.22 6.07 -9.90
C GLU A 90 -15.33 5.19 -8.64
N GLY A 91 -16.24 4.21 -8.64
CA GLY A 91 -16.40 3.26 -7.54
C GLY A 91 -15.11 2.51 -7.26
N MET A 92 -14.37 2.08 -8.30
CA MET A 92 -13.08 1.43 -8.16
C MET A 92 -12.02 2.35 -7.54
N VAL A 93 -11.89 3.58 -8.03
CA VAL A 93 -10.94 4.57 -7.48
C VAL A 93 -11.28 4.87 -6.03
N ARG A 94 -12.55 5.08 -5.70
CA ARG A 94 -13.02 5.34 -4.34
C ARG A 94 -12.73 4.15 -3.42
N ALA A 95 -13.07 2.94 -3.82
CA ALA A 95 -12.88 1.74 -3.02
C ALA A 95 -11.39 1.46 -2.74
N THR A 96 -10.52 1.60 -3.74
CA THR A 96 -9.08 1.41 -3.56
C THR A 96 -8.44 2.50 -2.70
N THR A 97 -8.86 3.75 -2.85
CA THR A 97 -8.42 4.88 -2.02
C THR A 97 -8.87 4.69 -0.57
N HIS A 98 -10.13 4.30 -0.35
CA HIS A 98 -10.68 4.00 0.96
C HIS A 98 -9.88 2.92 1.68
N VAL A 99 -9.64 1.79 1.02
CA VAL A 99 -8.85 0.68 1.57
C VAL A 99 -7.44 1.13 1.94
N TYR A 100 -6.79 1.90 1.07
CA TYR A 100 -5.44 2.39 1.33
C TYR A 100 -5.39 3.35 2.52
N LEU A 101 -6.25 4.36 2.57
CA LEU A 101 -6.26 5.33 3.67
C LEU A 101 -6.66 4.69 5.00
N THR A 102 -7.58 3.72 4.99
CA THR A 102 -7.92 2.93 6.18
C THR A 102 -6.71 2.11 6.66
N TYR A 103 -5.99 1.47 5.73
CA TYR A 103 -4.76 0.76 6.06
C TYR A 103 -3.72 1.68 6.71
N ILE A 104 -3.51 2.88 6.17
CA ILE A 104 -2.57 3.87 6.73
C ILE A 104 -3.01 4.34 8.12
N GLU A 105 -4.29 4.59 8.32
CA GLU A 105 -4.83 5.00 9.63
C GLU A 105 -4.63 3.91 10.70
N GLU A 106 -4.83 2.65 10.36
CA GLU A 106 -4.67 1.52 11.27
C GLU A 106 -3.21 1.09 11.50
N ARG A 107 -2.38 1.15 10.46
CA ARG A 107 -1.03 0.56 10.45
C ARG A 107 0.10 1.57 10.34
N GLY A 108 -0.20 2.85 10.09
CA GLY A 108 0.80 3.89 9.84
C GLY A 108 1.57 3.65 8.53
N LEU A 109 2.72 4.30 8.41
CA LEU A 109 3.58 4.22 7.22
C LEU A 109 4.56 3.03 7.28
N ILE A 110 4.08 1.85 7.68
CA ILE A 110 4.97 0.67 7.82
C ILE A 110 5.61 0.31 6.49
N ILE A 111 4.81 0.21 5.41
CA ILE A 111 5.30 -0.17 4.08
C ILE A 111 6.33 0.86 3.61
N GLU A 112 6.01 2.15 3.65
CA GLU A 112 6.88 3.22 3.20
C GLU A 112 8.20 3.27 4.00
N ARG A 113 8.13 3.08 5.32
CA ARG A 113 9.31 3.03 6.19
C ARG A 113 10.19 1.83 5.87
N LEU A 114 9.59 0.67 5.64
CA LEU A 114 10.33 -0.54 5.26
C LEU A 114 10.97 -0.39 3.88
N GLN A 115 10.28 0.19 2.90
CA GLN A 115 10.82 0.44 1.56
C GLN A 115 11.99 1.45 1.54
N GLN A 116 12.05 2.36 2.52
CA GLN A 116 13.14 3.32 2.66
C GLN A 116 14.35 2.75 3.42
N GLU A 117 14.25 1.55 3.98
CA GLU A 117 15.33 0.93 4.75
C GLU A 117 16.40 0.35 3.81
N PRO A 118 17.65 0.89 3.81
CA PRO A 118 18.68 0.49 2.86
C PRO A 118 19.03 -1.01 2.93
N SER A 119 18.90 -1.62 4.11
CA SER A 119 19.22 -3.03 4.30
C SER A 119 18.25 -3.98 3.58
N ILE A 120 17.08 -3.48 3.13
CA ILE A 120 16.07 -4.25 2.42
C ILE A 120 16.12 -3.96 0.90
N SER A 121 16.62 -2.78 0.49
CA SER A 121 16.63 -2.33 -0.90
C SER A 121 17.40 -3.24 -1.86
N ASP A 122 18.40 -3.98 -1.36
CA ASP A 122 19.18 -4.95 -2.15
C ASP A 122 18.45 -6.30 -2.38
N PHE A 123 17.35 -6.54 -1.71
CA PHE A 123 16.50 -7.68 -1.98
C PHE A 123 15.54 -7.34 -3.11
N HIS A 124 15.58 -8.17 -4.16
CA HIS A 124 14.65 -8.11 -5.30
C HIS A 124 13.24 -7.75 -4.82
N ASP A 125 12.79 -6.55 -5.18
CA ASP A 125 11.56 -5.98 -4.64
C ASP A 125 10.35 -6.75 -5.19
N PRO A 126 9.70 -7.61 -4.36
CA PRO A 126 8.48 -8.27 -4.79
C PRO A 126 7.34 -7.27 -5.04
N THR A 127 7.57 -5.97 -4.67
CA THR A 127 6.60 -4.90 -4.81
C THR A 127 6.63 -4.27 -6.18
N GLU A 128 7.80 -4.18 -6.82
CA GLU A 128 7.93 -3.60 -8.15
C GLU A 128 7.13 -4.42 -9.18
N TYR A 129 7.27 -5.75 -9.14
CA TYR A 129 6.45 -6.63 -9.96
C TYR A 129 4.95 -6.51 -9.64
N GLY A 130 4.60 -6.42 -8.35
CA GLY A 130 3.19 -6.25 -7.92
C GLY A 130 2.61 -4.89 -8.34
N ARG A 131 3.42 -3.81 -8.28
CA ARG A 131 3.02 -2.48 -8.72
C ARG A 131 2.85 -2.44 -10.24
N ASP A 132 3.82 -2.90 -10.99
CA ASP A 132 3.77 -2.93 -12.45
C ASP A 132 2.55 -3.69 -12.95
N THR A 133 2.27 -4.87 -12.41
CA THR A 133 1.08 -5.65 -12.75
C THR A 133 -0.21 -4.89 -12.44
N ALA A 134 -0.28 -4.19 -11.31
CA ALA A 134 -1.44 -3.37 -10.96
C ALA A 134 -1.59 -2.15 -11.88
N VAL A 135 -0.47 -1.48 -12.22
CA VAL A 135 -0.46 -0.36 -13.17
C VAL A 135 -0.94 -0.83 -14.54
N GLU A 136 -0.45 -1.94 -15.05
CA GLU A 136 -0.88 -2.49 -16.35
C GLU A 136 -2.36 -2.83 -16.38
N TYR A 137 -2.86 -3.48 -15.33
CA TYR A 137 -4.28 -3.83 -15.21
C TYR A 137 -5.18 -2.58 -15.20
N LEU A 138 -4.85 -1.59 -14.37
CA LEU A 138 -5.62 -0.36 -14.26
C LEU A 138 -5.48 0.53 -15.49
N ALA A 139 -4.29 0.59 -16.10
CA ALA A 139 -4.05 1.31 -17.35
C ALA A 139 -4.93 0.76 -18.49
N ALA A 140 -5.07 -0.57 -18.60
CA ALA A 140 -5.95 -1.19 -19.58
C ALA A 140 -7.44 -0.84 -19.36
N ILE A 141 -7.86 -0.59 -18.13
CA ILE A 141 -9.21 -0.09 -17.82
C ILE A 141 -9.35 1.36 -18.27
N ILE A 142 -8.38 2.22 -17.92
CA ILE A 142 -8.37 3.64 -18.28
C ILE A 142 -8.30 3.82 -19.81
N GLU A 143 -7.43 3.09 -20.49
CA GLU A 143 -7.34 3.08 -21.94
C GLU A 143 -8.72 2.84 -22.58
N ARG A 144 -9.38 1.75 -22.20
CA ARG A 144 -10.68 1.38 -22.77
C ARG A 144 -11.82 2.32 -22.38
N HIS A 145 -11.85 2.79 -21.13
CA HIS A 145 -12.95 3.60 -20.62
C HIS A 145 -12.88 5.07 -21.09
N PHE A 146 -11.65 5.57 -21.26
CA PHE A 146 -11.43 6.99 -21.63
C PHE A 146 -10.94 7.18 -23.07
N ASP A 147 -10.76 6.10 -23.85
CA ASP A 147 -10.22 6.15 -25.23
C ASP A 147 -8.87 6.89 -25.31
N LEU A 148 -7.97 6.58 -24.36
CA LEU A 148 -6.63 7.15 -24.29
C LEU A 148 -5.61 6.24 -25.00
N PRO A 149 -4.51 6.79 -25.57
CA PRO A 149 -3.41 5.98 -26.03
C PRO A 149 -2.82 5.12 -24.88
N PRO A 150 -2.35 3.87 -25.19
CA PRO A 150 -1.86 2.96 -24.15
C PRO A 150 -0.72 3.52 -23.28
N ASP A 151 0.22 4.23 -23.90
CA ASP A 151 1.34 4.89 -23.22
C ASP A 151 0.89 6.01 -22.28
N VAL A 152 -0.11 6.77 -22.68
CA VAL A 152 -0.71 7.84 -21.88
C VAL A 152 -1.51 7.26 -20.72
N ALA A 153 -2.31 6.22 -20.97
CA ALA A 153 -3.08 5.54 -19.94
C ALA A 153 -2.15 4.92 -18.89
N ARG A 154 -1.04 4.29 -19.32
CA ARG A 154 -0.02 3.74 -18.42
C ARG A 154 0.64 4.84 -17.57
N ALA A 155 1.11 5.92 -18.21
CA ALA A 155 1.75 7.02 -17.48
C ALA A 155 0.80 7.70 -16.51
N ALA A 156 -0.45 7.95 -16.91
CA ALA A 156 -1.47 8.53 -16.02
C ALA A 156 -1.75 7.65 -14.82
N THR A 157 -1.83 6.34 -15.03
CA THR A 157 -2.05 5.37 -13.96
C THR A 157 -0.88 5.37 -12.99
N ASP A 158 0.35 5.24 -13.50
CA ASP A 158 1.57 5.14 -12.68
C ASP A 158 1.79 6.40 -11.83
N ILE A 159 1.59 7.58 -12.41
CA ILE A 159 1.64 8.87 -11.69
C ILE A 159 0.55 8.94 -10.62
N SER A 160 -0.68 8.51 -10.94
CA SER A 160 -1.82 8.55 -10.03
C SER A 160 -1.66 7.64 -8.81
N PHE A 161 -0.82 6.58 -8.89
CA PHE A 161 -0.48 5.74 -7.75
C PHE A 161 0.19 6.50 -6.60
N GLY A 162 0.85 7.62 -6.88
CA GLY A 162 1.44 8.49 -5.86
C GLY A 162 0.42 9.30 -5.05
N LEU A 163 -0.78 9.52 -5.56
CA LEU A 163 -1.78 10.37 -4.89
C LEU A 163 -2.29 9.77 -3.57
N PRO A 164 -2.74 8.49 -3.52
CA PRO A 164 -3.12 7.87 -2.26
C PRO A 164 -1.97 7.81 -1.24
N ALA A 165 -0.73 7.54 -1.69
CA ALA A 165 0.43 7.52 -0.80
C ALA A 165 0.70 8.89 -0.16
N SER A 166 0.66 9.95 -0.96
CA SER A 166 0.79 11.33 -0.47
C SER A 166 -0.35 11.72 0.47
N ALA A 167 -1.58 11.30 0.18
CA ALA A 167 -2.74 11.50 1.03
C ALA A 167 -2.59 10.77 2.38
N GLY A 168 -2.12 9.52 2.40
CA GLY A 168 -1.85 8.77 3.62
C GLY A 168 -0.82 9.44 4.51
N ALA A 169 0.29 9.93 3.93
CA ALA A 169 1.29 10.71 4.67
C ALA A 169 0.71 12.02 5.22
N TYR A 170 -0.17 12.68 4.46
CA TYR A 170 -0.85 13.89 4.90
C TYR A 170 -1.81 13.61 6.06
N LEU A 171 -2.59 12.52 5.98
CA LEU A 171 -3.51 12.07 7.04
C LEU A 171 -2.80 11.96 8.39
N LEU A 172 -1.69 11.21 8.43
CA LEU A 172 -0.95 10.99 9.68
C LEU A 172 -0.26 12.25 10.22
N ARG A 173 0.12 13.18 9.34
CA ARG A 173 0.79 14.42 9.76
C ARG A 173 -0.19 15.46 10.31
N THR A 174 -1.39 15.54 9.76
CA THR A 174 -2.33 16.64 10.04
C THR A 174 -3.51 16.20 10.90
N GLY A 175 -3.84 14.91 10.95
CA GLY A 175 -5.04 14.41 11.58
C GLY A 175 -6.34 14.87 10.88
N MET A 176 -6.24 15.20 9.58
CA MET A 176 -7.43 15.56 8.79
C MET A 176 -8.45 14.40 8.81
N ASP A 177 -9.72 14.71 8.70
CA ASP A 177 -10.76 13.69 8.56
C ASP A 177 -10.49 12.81 7.35
N ARG A 178 -10.47 11.49 7.57
CA ARG A 178 -10.12 10.50 6.53
C ARG A 178 -11.10 10.53 5.35
N GLN A 179 -12.39 10.69 5.63
CA GLN A 179 -13.41 10.73 4.57
C GLN A 179 -13.25 11.96 3.69
N GLN A 180 -12.96 13.12 4.28
CA GLN A 180 -12.71 14.34 3.54
C GLN A 180 -11.45 14.20 2.66
N LEU A 181 -10.40 13.60 3.18
CA LEU A 181 -9.16 13.37 2.43
C LEU A 181 -9.34 12.35 1.29
N GLU A 182 -10.17 11.33 1.53
CA GLU A 182 -10.58 10.36 0.51
C GLU A 182 -11.29 11.07 -0.65
N ASP A 183 -12.29 11.92 -0.36
CA ASP A 183 -13.02 12.66 -1.38
C ASP A 183 -12.12 13.60 -2.19
N ILE A 184 -11.18 14.26 -1.56
CA ILE A 184 -10.16 15.09 -2.24
C ILE A 184 -9.30 14.22 -3.17
N THR A 185 -8.77 13.11 -2.66
CA THR A 185 -7.87 12.23 -3.41
C THR A 185 -8.57 11.63 -4.62
N VAL A 186 -9.80 11.13 -4.43
CA VAL A 186 -10.64 10.60 -5.52
C VAL A 186 -10.91 11.67 -6.57
N SER A 187 -11.29 12.89 -6.15
CA SER A 187 -11.53 14.01 -7.07
C SER A 187 -10.29 14.39 -7.89
N MET A 188 -9.11 14.35 -7.28
CA MET A 188 -7.84 14.61 -7.98
C MET A 188 -7.57 13.54 -9.04
N ILE A 189 -7.74 12.25 -8.72
CA ILE A 189 -7.52 11.14 -9.64
C ILE A 189 -8.52 11.23 -10.81
N LEU A 190 -9.81 11.34 -10.53
CA LEU A 190 -10.85 11.41 -11.56
C LEU A 190 -10.71 12.64 -12.45
N GLY A 191 -10.41 13.80 -11.83
CA GLY A 191 -10.19 15.05 -12.54
C GLY A 191 -9.00 14.96 -13.50
N SER A 192 -7.90 14.38 -13.09
CA SER A 192 -6.70 14.23 -13.93
C SER A 192 -6.99 13.37 -15.17
N VAL A 193 -7.63 12.22 -15.01
CA VAL A 193 -7.94 11.30 -16.12
C VAL A 193 -8.97 11.92 -17.05
N THR A 194 -9.99 12.60 -16.52
CA THR A 194 -11.02 13.29 -17.34
C THR A 194 -10.43 14.43 -18.15
N SER A 195 -9.51 15.21 -17.57
CA SER A 195 -8.80 16.27 -18.26
C SER A 195 -7.94 15.72 -19.40
N LEU A 196 -7.20 14.64 -19.17
CA LEU A 196 -6.43 13.99 -20.22
C LEU A 196 -7.29 13.53 -21.39
N LYS A 197 -8.46 12.92 -21.13
CA LYS A 197 -9.40 12.56 -22.20
C LYS A 197 -9.79 13.77 -23.06
N THR A 198 -10.11 14.88 -22.41
CA THR A 198 -10.54 16.11 -23.10
C THR A 198 -9.40 16.68 -23.95
N ASP A 199 -8.20 16.76 -23.39
CA ASP A 199 -7.02 17.29 -24.08
C ASP A 199 -6.62 16.43 -25.28
N PHE A 200 -6.61 15.09 -25.12
CA PHE A 200 -6.29 14.18 -26.21
C PHE A 200 -7.37 14.19 -27.30
N ALA A 201 -8.65 14.30 -26.95
CA ALA A 201 -9.74 14.46 -27.92
C ALA A 201 -9.60 15.79 -28.70
N ALA A 202 -9.22 16.88 -28.04
CA ALA A 202 -8.98 18.16 -28.67
C ALA A 202 -7.79 18.16 -29.64
N ARG A 203 -6.68 17.50 -29.26
CA ARG A 203 -5.47 17.37 -30.10
C ARG A 203 -5.67 16.46 -31.31
N ARG A 204 -6.61 15.52 -31.28
CA ARG A 204 -6.98 14.66 -32.42
C ARG A 204 -7.84 15.38 -33.48
N LYS A 205 -8.45 16.54 -33.15
CA LYS A 205 -9.16 17.32 -34.14
C LYS A 205 -8.15 18.03 -35.05
N PRO A 206 -8.21 17.84 -36.40
CA PRO A 206 -7.34 18.59 -37.30
C PRO A 206 -7.59 20.09 -37.09
N LEU A 207 -6.51 20.86 -37.01
CA LEU A 207 -6.57 22.30 -36.90
C LEU A 207 -7.26 22.93 -38.11
N TRP A 208 -7.43 22.17 -39.20
CA TRP A 208 -8.02 22.60 -40.44
C TRP A 208 -8.67 21.43 -41.18
N ASP A 209 -9.93 21.58 -41.61
CA ASP A 209 -10.68 20.54 -42.33
C ASP A 209 -10.48 20.59 -43.86
N GLY A 210 -9.45 21.28 -44.33
CA GLY A 210 -8.99 21.24 -45.72
C GLY A 210 -9.94 21.81 -46.74
N ARG A 211 -10.99 22.56 -46.37
CA ARG A 211 -11.82 23.30 -47.33
C ARG A 211 -11.24 24.67 -47.56
N PRO A 212 -10.82 25.02 -48.81
CA PRO A 212 -10.51 26.39 -49.13
C PRO A 212 -11.79 27.24 -48.97
N ALA A 213 -11.68 28.38 -48.31
CA ALA A 213 -12.74 29.38 -48.32
C ALA A 213 -13.03 29.74 -49.76
N GLY A 214 -14.23 29.38 -50.25
CA GLY A 214 -14.71 29.78 -51.57
C GLY A 214 -15.11 31.24 -51.59
#